data_ba8937b5b6fe987104a8777a57fc1d30
#
_entry.id   ba8937b5b6fe987104a8777a57fc1d30
#
_cell.length_a   1.000
_cell.length_b   1.000
_cell.length_c   1.000
_cell.angle_alpha   90.00
_cell.angle_beta   90.00
_cell.angle_gamma   90.00
#
_symmetry.space_group_name_H-M   'P 1'
#
loop_
_entity.id
_entity.type
_entity.pdbx_description
1 polymer ?
#
loop_
_entity_poly.entity_id
_entity_poly.type
_entity_poly.pdbx_seq_one_letter_code
_entity_poly.pdbx_strand_id
1 'polypeptide(L)'
;MSVRLGRFMEGSGVLPTTQFPYQKGLGTCDALLCLSHTLQSALVTGQEARIVQIDFSAALDRVNHLGILYKLCSAGVGGYVLSILTQFLSNRSQHVMVDGCRSKLVNVVLIVPQGSVLGPLLFFCTLRSFFSFWKKN
;
A
#
# COMPACT_ATOMS: atom_id res chain seq x y z
N MET A 1 -5.95 -13.25 -9.13
CA MET A 1 -5.09 -12.15 -9.60
C MET A 1 -4.29 -11.53 -8.45
N SER A 2 -4.88 -11.15 -7.34
CA SER A 2 -4.22 -10.53 -6.18
C SER A 2 -3.05 -11.34 -5.63
N VAL A 3 -3.20 -12.66 -5.42
CA VAL A 3 -2.14 -13.54 -4.93
C VAL A 3 -0.93 -13.58 -5.86
N ARG A 4 -1.15 -13.59 -7.18
CA ARG A 4 -0.06 -13.59 -8.17
C ARG A 4 0.65 -12.24 -8.22
N LEU A 5 -0.10 -11.16 -8.13
CA LEU A 5 0.46 -9.81 -8.07
C LEU A 5 1.24 -9.60 -6.76
N GLY A 6 0.71 -10.04 -5.61
CA GLY A 6 1.40 -9.99 -4.33
C GLY A 6 2.75 -10.71 -4.38
N ARG A 7 2.77 -11.96 -4.83
CA ARG A 7 4.03 -12.73 -4.99
C ARG A 7 5.04 -12.06 -5.92
N PHE A 8 4.56 -11.50 -7.02
CA PHE A 8 5.43 -10.74 -7.93
C PHE A 8 6.03 -9.52 -7.24
N MET A 9 5.22 -8.77 -6.49
CA MET A 9 5.67 -7.57 -5.78
C MET A 9 6.67 -7.90 -4.65
N GLU A 10 6.47 -9.01 -3.95
CA GLU A 10 7.43 -9.54 -2.97
C GLU A 10 8.76 -9.90 -3.66
N GLY A 11 8.71 -10.67 -4.73
CA GLY A 11 9.89 -11.15 -5.46
C GLY A 11 10.65 -10.05 -6.21
N SER A 12 9.97 -9.00 -6.66
CA SER A 12 10.58 -7.87 -7.39
C SER A 12 11.09 -6.74 -6.48
N GLY A 13 11.03 -6.91 -5.16
CA GLY A 13 11.47 -5.89 -4.20
C GLY A 13 10.61 -4.62 -4.22
N VAL A 14 9.39 -4.70 -4.72
CA VAL A 14 8.41 -3.60 -4.67
C VAL A 14 7.95 -3.38 -3.24
N LEU A 15 7.76 -4.48 -2.49
CA LEU A 15 7.43 -4.43 -1.07
C LEU A 15 8.71 -4.52 -0.25
N PRO A 16 8.92 -3.61 0.72
CA PRO A 16 10.07 -3.69 1.64
C PRO A 16 9.93 -4.94 2.54
N THR A 17 11.05 -5.58 2.84
CA THR A 17 11.08 -6.74 3.75
C THR A 17 10.69 -6.40 5.19
N THR A 18 10.72 -5.13 5.54
CA THR A 18 10.33 -4.60 6.86
C THR A 18 8.83 -4.31 6.98
N GLN A 19 8.06 -4.58 5.93
CA GLN A 19 6.61 -4.40 5.96
C GLN A 19 5.92 -5.66 6.44
N PHE A 20 5.18 -5.59 7.53
CA PHE A 20 4.46 -6.72 8.12
C PHE A 20 3.04 -6.92 7.54
N PRO A 21 2.22 -5.87 7.32
CA PRO A 21 0.87 -6.04 6.81
C PRO A 21 0.86 -6.60 5.39
N TYR A 22 -0.13 -7.44 5.10
CA TYR A 22 -0.39 -8.06 3.79
C TYR A 22 0.71 -8.98 3.25
N GLN A 23 1.68 -9.36 4.06
CA GLN A 23 2.60 -10.45 3.78
C GLN A 23 2.08 -11.77 4.36
N LYS A 24 2.32 -12.86 3.65
CA LYS A 24 1.87 -14.18 4.10
C LYS A 24 2.59 -14.58 5.39
N GLY A 25 1.81 -14.89 6.43
CA GLY A 25 2.34 -15.36 7.71
C GLY A 25 2.87 -14.26 8.64
N LEU A 26 2.74 -12.98 8.25
CA LEU A 26 3.10 -11.86 9.11
C LEU A 26 1.86 -11.05 9.49
N GLY A 27 1.85 -10.55 10.72
CA GLY A 27 0.76 -9.76 11.26
C GLY A 27 1.22 -8.62 12.17
N THR A 28 0.27 -7.97 12.80
CA THR A 28 0.53 -6.85 13.72
C THR A 28 1.32 -7.30 14.95
N CYS A 29 1.09 -8.54 15.42
CA CYS A 29 1.85 -9.11 16.54
C CYS A 29 3.33 -9.24 16.20
N ASP A 30 3.67 -9.68 14.98
CA ASP A 30 5.06 -9.81 14.53
C ASP A 30 5.74 -8.45 14.45
N ALA A 31 5.02 -7.42 13.97
CA ALA A 31 5.52 -6.05 13.93
C ALA A 31 5.84 -5.53 15.34
N LEU A 32 4.93 -5.73 16.30
CA LEU A 32 5.11 -5.31 17.69
C LEU A 32 6.26 -6.07 18.36
N LEU A 33 6.40 -7.36 18.09
CA LEU A 33 7.47 -8.21 18.60
C LEU A 33 8.83 -7.72 18.09
N CYS A 34 8.92 -7.44 16.79
CA CYS A 34 10.14 -6.90 16.17
C CYS A 34 10.51 -5.54 16.77
N LEU A 35 9.53 -4.65 16.93
CA LEU A 35 9.74 -3.34 17.56
C LEU A 35 10.21 -3.48 19.01
N SER A 36 9.53 -4.30 19.82
CA SER A 36 9.87 -4.54 21.22
C SER A 36 11.27 -5.12 21.36
N HIS A 37 11.62 -6.10 20.54
CA HIS A 37 12.96 -6.70 20.55
C HIS A 37 14.04 -5.67 20.18
N THR A 38 13.79 -4.83 19.18
CA THR A 38 14.74 -3.78 18.77
C THR A 38 14.97 -2.78 19.90
N LEU A 39 13.90 -2.34 20.56
CA LEU A 39 13.98 -1.39 21.68
C LEU A 39 14.72 -2.00 22.89
N GLN A 40 14.37 -3.24 23.26
CA GLN A 40 15.05 -3.94 24.38
C GLN A 40 16.54 -4.13 24.09
N SER A 41 16.90 -4.51 22.87
CA SER A 41 18.30 -4.68 22.47
C SER A 41 19.08 -3.37 22.60
N ALA A 42 18.51 -2.24 22.19
CA ALA A 42 19.12 -0.94 22.33
C ALA A 42 19.33 -0.57 23.82
N LEU A 43 18.32 -0.79 24.66
CA LEU A 43 18.40 -0.50 26.10
C LEU A 43 19.46 -1.37 26.81
N VAL A 44 19.51 -2.67 26.49
CA VAL A 44 20.52 -3.58 27.09
C VAL A 44 21.95 -3.19 26.71
N THR A 45 22.15 -2.66 25.51
CA THR A 45 23.46 -2.19 25.03
C THR A 45 23.78 -0.76 25.45
N GLY A 46 22.92 -0.13 26.25
CA GLY A 46 23.09 1.27 26.69
C GLY A 46 22.92 2.31 25.59
N GLN A 47 22.28 1.93 24.49
CA GLN A 47 22.01 2.83 23.37
C GLN A 47 20.69 3.57 23.57
N GLU A 48 20.59 4.79 23.05
CA GLU A 48 19.37 5.55 22.99
C GLU A 48 18.52 5.08 21.80
N ALA A 49 17.23 4.83 22.02
CA ALA A 49 16.29 4.49 20.98
C ALA A 49 15.28 5.64 20.80
N ARG A 50 15.05 6.05 19.55
CA ARG A 50 14.04 7.05 19.19
C ARG A 50 13.07 6.46 18.19
N ILE A 51 11.77 6.62 18.45
CA ILE A 51 10.70 6.14 17.59
C ILE A 51 10.05 7.36 16.93
N VAL A 52 9.94 7.33 15.59
CA VAL A 52 9.15 8.28 14.83
C VAL A 52 7.98 7.54 14.19
N GLN A 53 6.77 7.91 14.57
CA GLN A 53 5.54 7.35 14.01
C GLN A 53 5.00 8.30 12.95
N ILE A 54 4.74 7.79 11.76
CA ILE A 54 4.18 8.55 10.64
C ILE A 54 2.85 7.90 10.26
N ASP A 55 1.80 8.71 10.16
CA ASP A 55 0.48 8.29 9.70
C ASP A 55 0.06 9.08 8.45
N PHE A 56 -0.62 8.41 7.54
CA PHE A 56 -1.11 9.00 6.28
C PHE A 56 -2.62 9.22 6.35
N SER A 57 -3.03 10.46 6.51
CA SER A 57 -4.46 10.81 6.47
C SER A 57 -5.07 10.50 5.11
N ALA A 58 -6.20 9.79 5.11
CA ALA A 58 -6.93 9.40 3.90
C ALA A 58 -6.04 8.66 2.88
N ALA A 59 -5.23 7.72 3.37
CA ALA A 59 -4.19 7.03 2.62
C ALA A 59 -4.67 6.47 1.28
N LEU A 60 -5.79 5.73 1.28
CA LEU A 60 -6.37 5.13 0.06
C LEU A 60 -7.11 6.14 -0.82
N ASP A 61 -7.59 7.24 -0.23
CA ASP A 61 -8.41 8.23 -0.92
C ASP A 61 -7.57 9.21 -1.77
N ARG A 62 -6.28 9.30 -1.50
CA ARG A 62 -5.34 10.22 -2.18
C ARG A 62 -4.42 9.54 -3.19
N VAL A 63 -4.68 8.29 -3.48
CA VAL A 63 -3.83 7.52 -4.39
C VAL A 63 -4.08 7.94 -5.84
N ASN A 64 -3.03 8.40 -6.51
CA ASN A 64 -3.08 8.75 -7.92
C ASN A 64 -2.98 7.51 -8.81
N HIS A 65 -4.00 7.24 -9.60
CA HIS A 65 -4.08 6.06 -10.47
C HIS A 65 -2.94 5.99 -11.50
N LEU A 66 -2.62 7.10 -12.16
CA LEU A 66 -1.53 7.15 -13.13
C LEU A 66 -0.18 6.89 -12.47
N GLY A 67 0.03 7.45 -11.27
CA GLY A 67 1.24 7.22 -10.49
C GLY A 67 1.43 5.75 -10.10
N ILE A 68 0.34 5.05 -9.72
CA ILE A 68 0.39 3.61 -9.45
C ILE A 68 0.77 2.84 -10.71
N LEU A 69 0.06 3.09 -11.83
CA LEU A 69 0.27 2.36 -13.08
C LEU A 69 1.71 2.56 -13.59
N TYR A 70 2.23 3.78 -13.49
CA TYR A 70 3.62 4.07 -13.82
C TYR A 70 4.61 3.27 -12.97
N LYS A 71 4.40 3.24 -11.63
CA LYS A 71 5.27 2.49 -10.72
C LYS A 71 5.21 0.98 -10.93
N LEU A 72 4.02 0.45 -11.22
CA LEU A 72 3.85 -0.97 -11.56
C LEU A 72 4.55 -1.31 -12.88
N CYS A 73 4.39 -0.48 -13.89
CA CYS A 73 5.09 -0.64 -15.17
C CYS A 73 6.61 -0.61 -14.97
N SER A 74 7.13 0.36 -14.21
CA SER A 74 8.56 0.47 -13.87
C SER A 74 9.08 -0.72 -13.05
N ALA A 75 8.20 -1.43 -12.34
CA ALA A 75 8.53 -2.65 -11.60
C ALA A 75 8.46 -3.91 -12.48
N GLY A 76 8.14 -3.79 -13.77
CA GLY A 76 8.04 -4.90 -14.71
C GLY A 76 6.65 -5.52 -14.85
N VAL A 77 5.61 -4.93 -14.23
CA VAL A 77 4.23 -5.34 -14.49
C VAL A 77 3.79 -4.81 -15.84
N GLY A 78 3.52 -5.70 -16.78
CA GLY A 78 3.14 -5.32 -18.14
C GLY A 78 2.01 -6.17 -18.70
N GLY A 79 1.74 -5.98 -20.00
CA GLY A 79 0.81 -6.78 -20.78
C GLY A 79 -0.62 -6.80 -20.19
N TYR A 80 -1.20 -7.97 -20.18
CA TYR A 80 -2.59 -8.17 -19.76
C TYR A 80 -2.86 -7.76 -18.30
N VAL A 81 -1.90 -7.98 -17.40
CA VAL A 81 -2.06 -7.62 -15.98
C VAL A 81 -2.18 -6.11 -15.81
N LEU A 82 -1.31 -5.34 -16.45
CA LEU A 82 -1.36 -3.88 -16.41
C LEU A 82 -2.65 -3.34 -17.03
N SER A 83 -3.13 -3.95 -18.13
CA SER A 83 -4.41 -3.59 -18.74
C SER A 83 -5.61 -3.80 -17.79
N ILE A 84 -5.65 -4.94 -17.09
CA ILE A 84 -6.70 -5.19 -16.09
C ILE A 84 -6.64 -4.16 -14.95
N LEU A 85 -5.46 -3.84 -14.45
CA LEU A 85 -5.29 -2.87 -13.37
C LEU A 85 -5.69 -1.46 -13.83
N THR A 86 -5.39 -1.11 -15.08
CA THR A 86 -5.83 0.14 -15.69
C THR A 86 -7.36 0.20 -15.74
N GLN A 87 -8.02 -0.84 -16.22
CA GLN A 87 -9.49 -0.90 -16.27
C GLN A 87 -10.11 -0.90 -14.86
N PHE A 88 -9.48 -1.58 -13.89
CA PHE A 88 -9.94 -1.59 -12.51
C PHE A 88 -9.93 -0.20 -11.88
N LEU A 89 -8.98 0.65 -12.23
CA LEU A 89 -8.84 2.00 -11.70
C LEU A 89 -9.59 3.06 -12.52
N SER A 90 -9.83 2.81 -13.81
CA SER A 90 -10.41 3.79 -14.74
C SER A 90 -11.93 3.81 -14.72
N ASN A 91 -12.49 4.92 -15.19
CA ASN A 91 -13.95 5.09 -15.46
C ASN A 91 -14.84 4.73 -14.27
N ARG A 92 -14.40 5.06 -13.08
CA ARG A 92 -15.16 4.81 -11.86
C ARG A 92 -15.97 6.03 -11.48
N SER A 93 -17.17 5.78 -10.98
CA SER A 93 -18.05 6.78 -10.42
C SER A 93 -18.67 6.27 -9.13
N GLN A 94 -19.02 7.17 -8.24
CA GLN A 94 -19.67 6.86 -6.97
C GLN A 94 -20.84 7.78 -6.70
N HIS A 95 -21.79 7.30 -5.93
CA HIS A 95 -22.86 8.09 -5.33
C HIS A 95 -23.12 7.59 -3.91
N VAL A 96 -23.68 8.43 -3.09
CA VAL A 96 -24.10 8.09 -1.73
C VAL A 96 -25.60 7.78 -1.75
N MET A 97 -26.02 6.76 -1.01
CA MET A 97 -27.43 6.42 -0.83
C MET A 97 -27.76 6.47 0.67
N VAL A 98 -28.75 7.29 1.03
CA VAL A 98 -29.26 7.43 2.39
C VAL A 98 -30.78 7.40 2.34
N ASP A 99 -31.40 6.52 3.09
CA ASP A 99 -32.86 6.37 3.18
C ASP A 99 -33.57 6.31 1.82
N GLY A 100 -33.00 5.58 0.86
CA GLY A 100 -33.55 5.43 -0.50
C GLY A 100 -33.28 6.63 -1.42
N CYS A 101 -32.75 7.72 -0.91
CA CYS A 101 -32.37 8.91 -1.69
C CYS A 101 -30.93 8.75 -2.21
N ARG A 102 -30.74 9.06 -3.50
CA ARG A 102 -29.45 8.93 -4.18
C ARG A 102 -28.84 10.30 -4.44
N SER A 103 -27.56 10.49 -4.08
CA SER A 103 -26.81 11.70 -4.42
C SER A 103 -26.49 11.76 -5.93
N LYS A 104 -25.98 12.90 -6.38
CA LYS A 104 -25.40 13.02 -7.73
C LYS A 104 -24.25 12.04 -7.89
N LEU A 105 -24.10 11.55 -9.12
CA LEU A 105 -22.97 10.72 -9.53
C LEU A 105 -21.71 11.60 -9.63
N VAL A 106 -20.61 11.17 -9.02
CA VAL A 106 -19.31 11.87 -9.04
C VAL A 106 -18.25 10.94 -9.60
N ASN A 107 -17.47 11.43 -10.56
CA ASN A 107 -16.35 10.66 -11.10
C ASN A 107 -15.23 10.51 -10.06
N VAL A 108 -14.68 9.31 -9.98
CA VAL A 108 -13.58 8.95 -9.07
C VAL A 108 -12.28 8.91 -9.87
N VAL A 109 -11.45 9.92 -9.69
CA VAL A 109 -10.14 10.05 -10.36
C VAL A 109 -8.94 9.72 -9.46
N LEU A 110 -9.18 9.68 -8.18
CA LEU A 110 -8.27 9.22 -7.12
C LEU A 110 -8.96 8.05 -6.42
N ILE A 111 -8.53 7.54 -5.35
CA ILE A 111 -9.18 6.49 -4.55
C ILE A 111 -9.02 5.09 -5.15
N VAL A 112 -8.39 4.23 -4.38
CA VAL A 112 -8.46 2.79 -4.62
C VAL A 112 -9.69 2.25 -3.86
N PRO A 113 -10.55 1.42 -4.49
CA PRO A 113 -11.76 0.94 -3.85
C PRO A 113 -11.47 0.28 -2.50
N GLN A 114 -12.02 0.88 -1.44
CA GLN A 114 -11.92 0.33 -0.09
C GLN A 114 -12.63 -1.03 -0.03
N GLY A 115 -12.09 -1.97 0.74
CA GLY A 115 -12.58 -3.35 0.78
C GLY A 115 -12.16 -4.22 -0.40
N SER A 116 -11.47 -3.67 -1.41
CA SER A 116 -10.90 -4.49 -2.48
C SER A 116 -9.61 -5.17 -2.03
N VAL A 117 -9.40 -6.41 -2.44
CA VAL A 117 -8.15 -7.16 -2.16
C VAL A 117 -6.93 -6.51 -2.82
N LEU A 118 -7.11 -5.74 -3.89
CA LEU A 118 -6.06 -5.03 -4.60
C LEU A 118 -5.71 -3.69 -3.95
N GLY A 119 -6.63 -3.08 -3.20
CA GLY A 119 -6.47 -1.77 -2.60
C GLY A 119 -5.16 -1.60 -1.83
N PRO A 120 -4.93 -2.41 -0.80
CA PRO A 120 -3.70 -2.37 -0.02
C PRO A 120 -2.44 -2.56 -0.86
N LEU A 121 -2.43 -3.53 -1.77
CA LEU A 121 -1.28 -3.81 -2.64
C LEU A 121 -0.94 -2.60 -3.51
N LEU A 122 -1.94 -1.96 -4.11
CA LEU A 122 -1.76 -0.78 -4.95
C LEU A 122 -1.30 0.43 -4.13
N PHE A 123 -1.81 0.59 -2.91
CA PHE A 123 -1.35 1.61 -2.00
C PHE A 123 0.14 1.44 -1.66
N PHE A 124 0.59 0.23 -1.36
CA PHE A 124 2.00 -0.02 -1.08
C PHE A 124 2.92 0.27 -2.26
N CYS A 125 2.45 0.10 -3.49
CA CYS A 125 3.21 0.54 -4.67
C CYS A 125 3.46 2.06 -4.63
N THR A 126 2.53 2.85 -4.11
CA THR A 126 2.72 4.30 -4.00
C THR A 126 3.77 4.67 -2.96
N LEU A 127 3.86 3.91 -1.88
CA LEU A 127 4.81 4.15 -0.79
C LEU A 127 6.25 3.73 -1.11
N ARG A 128 6.48 2.95 -2.16
CA ARG A 128 7.82 2.47 -2.53
C ARG A 128 8.87 3.60 -2.60
N SER A 129 8.51 4.74 -3.20
CA SER A 129 9.43 5.88 -3.31
C SER A 129 9.76 6.49 -1.95
N PHE A 130 8.78 6.53 -1.05
CA PHE A 130 8.97 7.00 0.32
C PHE A 130 9.95 6.11 1.08
N PHE A 131 9.75 4.79 1.04
CA PHE A 131 10.66 3.85 1.73
C PHE A 131 12.06 3.82 1.12
N SER A 132 12.22 4.01 -0.19
CA SER A 132 13.53 4.06 -0.82
C SER A 132 14.29 5.35 -0.48
N PHE A 133 13.60 6.45 -0.26
CA PHE A 133 14.19 7.69 0.25
C PHE A 133 14.71 7.51 1.69
N TRP A 134 13.90 6.90 2.55
CA TRP A 134 14.25 6.68 3.96
C TRP A 134 15.43 5.73 4.17
N LYS A 135 15.63 4.74 3.28
CA LYS A 135 16.78 3.82 3.35
C LYS A 135 18.12 4.44 2.94
N LYS A 136 18.12 5.56 2.24
CA LYS A 136 19.33 6.20 1.71
C LYS A 136 19.94 7.22 2.66
N ASN A 137 19.21 7.64 3.67
CA ASN A 137 19.61 8.58 4.72
C ASN A 137 19.68 7.88 6.07
#